data_da7e7e11fa79d6cde187945607db0628
#
_entry.id   da7e7e11fa79d6cde187945607db0628
#
_cell.length_a   1.000
_cell.length_b   1.000
_cell.length_c   1.000
_cell.angle_alpha   90.00
_cell.angle_beta   90.00
_cell.angle_gamma   90.00
#
_symmetry.space_group_name_H-M   'P 1'
#
loop_
_entity.id
_entity.type
_entity.pdbx_description
1 polymer ?
#
loop_
_entity_poly.entity_id
_entity_poly.type
_entity_poly.pdbx_seq_one_letter_code
_entity_poly.pdbx_strand_id
1 'polypeptide(L)'
;LRKIFKHIKSYGGAVLIFDYGPFKKKLISTVQALYRFKKCSIFDHPFESDITYHVDFNNIKKISKEYKLKYLGPITQKQFLFFYGINERIYNLSLKTKSKKKMENLYSQFKRLTDPNGMGDLFKCIFISRNRLELPAFSKNYKWTYNIINNFITASWREILHIIKKII
;
A
#
# COMPACT_ATOMS: atom_id res chain seq x y z
N LEU A 1 -6.33 15.87 -8.19
CA LEU A 1 -6.89 14.71 -8.89
C LEU A 1 -7.57 15.10 -10.20
N ARG A 2 -8.52 16.07 -10.23
CA ARG A 2 -9.25 16.48 -11.47
C ARG A 2 -8.31 16.89 -12.60
N LYS A 3 -7.19 17.59 -12.33
CA LYS A 3 -6.17 17.94 -13.34
C LYS A 3 -5.52 16.67 -13.93
N ILE A 4 -5.16 15.69 -13.08
CA ILE A 4 -4.58 14.40 -13.52
C ILE A 4 -5.58 13.64 -14.39
N PHE A 5 -6.85 13.55 -13.95
CA PHE A 5 -7.89 12.84 -14.70
C PHE A 5 -8.20 13.49 -16.05
N LYS A 6 -8.22 14.84 -16.11
CA LYS A 6 -8.34 15.57 -17.37
C LYS A 6 -7.17 15.24 -18.31
N HIS A 7 -5.94 15.20 -17.79
CA HIS A 7 -4.77 14.84 -18.58
C HIS A 7 -4.86 13.40 -19.11
N ILE A 8 -5.18 12.41 -18.26
CA ILE A 8 -5.34 11.02 -18.67
C ILE A 8 -6.45 10.87 -19.71
N LYS A 9 -7.56 11.58 -19.54
CA LYS A 9 -8.66 11.58 -20.52
C LYS A 9 -8.22 12.11 -21.88
N SER A 10 -7.45 13.19 -21.93
CA SER A 10 -7.03 13.85 -23.18
C SER A 10 -5.90 13.11 -23.88
N TYR A 11 -4.88 12.72 -23.16
CA TYR A 11 -3.62 12.20 -23.71
C TYR A 11 -3.42 10.70 -23.49
N GLY A 12 -4.27 10.05 -22.71
CA GLY A 12 -4.09 8.66 -22.34
C GLY A 12 -3.22 8.47 -21.11
N GLY A 13 -2.80 7.22 -20.89
CA GLY A 13 -1.98 6.85 -19.73
C GLY A 13 -2.80 6.35 -18.55
N ALA A 14 -2.14 6.29 -17.41
CA ALA A 14 -2.71 5.77 -16.17
C ALA A 14 -2.07 6.41 -14.94
N VAL A 15 -2.72 6.26 -13.78
CA VAL A 15 -2.18 6.63 -12.48
C VAL A 15 -2.39 5.50 -11.49
N LEU A 16 -1.34 5.19 -10.73
CA LEU A 16 -1.34 4.29 -9.59
C LEU A 16 -1.20 5.14 -8.33
N ILE A 17 -2.14 5.02 -7.40
CA ILE A 17 -2.18 5.82 -6.18
C ILE A 17 -2.11 4.89 -4.99
N PHE A 18 -1.15 5.15 -4.10
CA PHE A 18 -1.08 4.57 -2.77
C PHE A 18 -1.38 5.66 -1.75
N ASP A 19 -2.38 5.43 -0.93
CA ASP A 19 -2.74 6.35 0.13
C ASP A 19 -3.46 5.61 1.26
N TYR A 20 -3.60 6.22 2.41
CA TYR A 20 -4.18 5.57 3.56
C TYR A 20 -5.62 6.00 3.83
N GLY A 21 -6.42 5.00 4.21
CA GLY A 21 -7.83 5.18 4.51
C GLY A 21 -8.60 3.86 4.54
N PRO A 22 -9.81 3.86 5.08
CA PRO A 22 -10.66 2.68 5.13
C PRO A 22 -11.26 2.35 3.75
N PHE A 23 -11.66 1.11 3.53
CA PHE A 23 -12.44 0.73 2.34
C PHE A 23 -13.80 1.43 2.28
N LYS A 24 -14.41 1.63 3.44
CA LYS A 24 -15.67 2.39 3.60
C LYS A 24 -15.41 3.59 4.47
N LYS A 25 -15.87 4.75 4.03
CA LYS A 25 -15.77 5.99 4.79
C LYS A 25 -16.45 5.82 6.16
N LYS A 26 -15.76 6.22 7.21
CA LYS A 26 -16.35 6.34 8.56
C LYS A 26 -16.98 7.71 8.72
N LEU A 27 -18.05 7.81 9.49
CA LEU A 27 -18.74 9.08 9.77
C LEU A 27 -18.02 9.99 10.78
N ILE A 28 -16.87 9.54 11.28
CA ILE A 28 -16.04 10.30 12.24
C ILE A 28 -14.94 11.07 11.51
N SER A 29 -14.56 12.21 12.06
CA SER A 29 -13.39 12.95 11.58
C SER A 29 -12.13 12.10 11.74
N THR A 30 -11.31 12.06 10.68
CA THR A 30 -10.01 11.40 10.67
C THR A 30 -8.86 12.38 10.54
N VAL A 31 -9.17 13.69 10.66
CA VAL A 31 -8.17 14.75 10.66
C VAL A 31 -7.30 14.62 11.88
N GLN A 32 -5.99 14.68 11.69
CA GLN A 32 -4.99 14.66 12.76
C GLN A 32 -3.81 15.54 12.37
N ALA A 33 -3.13 16.06 13.38
CA ALA A 33 -1.92 16.84 13.20
C ALA A 33 -0.72 16.16 13.87
N LEU A 34 0.45 16.31 13.26
CA LEU A 34 1.72 15.83 13.78
C LEU A 34 2.72 16.98 13.79
N TYR A 35 3.29 17.25 14.95
CA TYR A 35 4.41 18.17 15.10
C TYR A 35 5.61 17.41 15.64
N ARG A 36 6.73 17.46 14.93
CA ARG A 36 7.97 16.71 15.29
C ARG A 36 7.70 15.24 15.61
N PHE A 37 6.90 14.57 14.75
CA PHE A 37 6.49 13.16 14.88
C PHE A 37 5.60 12.82 16.07
N LYS A 38 5.09 13.82 16.80
CA LYS A 38 4.15 13.64 17.92
C LYS A 38 2.78 14.17 17.53
N LYS A 39 1.73 13.46 17.95
CA LYS A 39 0.36 13.94 17.78
C LYS A 39 0.13 15.21 18.60
N CYS A 40 -0.51 16.20 17.99
CA CYS A 40 -0.91 17.44 18.61
C CYS A 40 -2.34 17.83 18.16
N SER A 41 -2.89 18.88 18.73
CA SER A 41 -4.12 19.46 18.22
C SER A 41 -3.90 20.07 16.83
N ILE A 42 -4.94 20.07 15.99
CA ILE A 42 -4.89 20.69 14.66
C ILE A 42 -4.72 22.22 14.73
N PHE A 43 -4.95 22.80 15.90
CA PHE A 43 -4.80 24.24 16.15
C PHE A 43 -3.44 24.59 16.77
N ASP A 44 -2.68 23.58 17.21
CA ASP A 44 -1.33 23.76 17.71
C ASP A 44 -0.34 23.87 16.56
N HIS A 45 0.68 24.70 16.72
CA HIS A 45 1.76 24.88 15.76
C HIS A 45 1.29 25.13 14.31
N PRO A 46 0.48 26.20 14.08
CA PRO A 46 0.02 26.54 12.74
C PRO A 46 1.21 26.77 11.81
N PHE A 47 1.10 26.22 10.57
CA PHE A 47 2.15 26.18 9.52
C PHE A 47 3.37 25.30 9.81
N GLU A 48 3.49 24.71 11.02
CA GLU A 48 4.60 23.85 11.40
C GLU A 48 4.21 22.38 11.57
N SER A 49 2.90 22.10 11.72
CA SER A 49 2.38 20.75 11.88
C SER A 49 1.91 20.16 10.55
N ASP A 50 2.19 18.86 10.36
CA ASP A 50 1.65 18.08 9.23
C ASP A 50 0.20 17.71 9.52
N ILE A 51 -0.74 18.27 8.75
CA ILE A 51 -2.18 17.92 8.85
C ILE A 51 -2.50 16.83 7.85
N THR A 52 -3.06 15.74 8.35
CA THR A 52 -3.39 14.56 7.55
C THR A 52 -4.83 14.08 7.81
N TYR A 53 -5.42 13.39 6.85
CA TYR A 53 -6.75 12.77 6.98
C TYR A 53 -6.85 11.54 6.06
N HIS A 54 -7.80 10.67 6.36
CA HIS A 54 -8.01 9.46 5.56
C HIS A 54 -8.65 9.79 4.21
N VAL A 55 -8.12 9.18 3.16
CA VAL A 55 -8.64 9.34 1.80
C VAL A 55 -9.99 8.64 1.64
N ASP A 56 -10.92 9.32 1.00
CA ASP A 56 -12.19 8.76 0.56
C ASP A 56 -12.06 8.17 -0.86
N PHE A 57 -11.73 6.88 -0.93
CA PHE A 57 -11.57 6.16 -2.19
C PHE A 57 -12.87 6.08 -3.01
N ASN A 58 -14.04 6.12 -2.36
CA ASN A 58 -15.32 6.14 -3.07
C ASN A 58 -15.52 7.47 -3.80
N ASN A 59 -15.10 8.59 -3.20
CA ASN A 59 -15.13 9.88 -3.87
C ASN A 59 -14.18 9.91 -5.07
N ILE A 60 -12.97 9.35 -4.94
CA ILE A 60 -12.06 9.22 -6.08
C ILE A 60 -12.68 8.40 -7.21
N LYS A 61 -13.32 7.27 -6.87
CA LYS A 61 -14.04 6.43 -7.83
C LYS A 61 -15.17 7.21 -8.52
N LYS A 62 -15.93 8.02 -7.77
CA LYS A 62 -17.01 8.86 -8.31
C LYS A 62 -16.45 9.87 -9.31
N ILE A 63 -15.40 10.60 -8.93
CA ILE A 63 -14.74 11.58 -9.82
C ILE A 63 -14.17 10.88 -11.07
N SER A 64 -13.55 9.71 -10.95
CA SER A 64 -13.01 9.00 -12.12
C SER A 64 -14.08 8.65 -13.15
N LYS A 65 -15.30 8.31 -12.69
CA LYS A 65 -16.46 8.07 -13.58
C LYS A 65 -16.90 9.32 -14.33
N GLU A 66 -16.85 10.51 -13.72
CA GLU A 66 -17.17 11.79 -14.40
C GLU A 66 -16.26 11.99 -15.62
N TYR A 67 -15.01 11.54 -15.54
CA TYR A 67 -14.06 11.60 -16.65
C TYR A 67 -14.09 10.38 -17.57
N LYS A 68 -15.00 9.41 -17.35
CA LYS A 68 -15.11 8.15 -18.09
C LYS A 68 -13.82 7.32 -18.05
N LEU A 69 -13.11 7.36 -16.92
CA LEU A 69 -11.91 6.57 -16.68
C LEU A 69 -12.24 5.24 -15.98
N LYS A 70 -11.48 4.21 -16.30
CA LYS A 70 -11.56 2.92 -15.63
C LYS A 70 -10.88 3.02 -14.26
N TYR A 71 -11.60 2.62 -13.20
CA TYR A 71 -11.13 2.58 -11.83
C TYR A 71 -11.01 1.12 -11.38
N LEU A 72 -9.86 0.72 -10.88
CA LEU A 72 -9.60 -0.59 -10.29
C LEU A 72 -9.19 -0.44 -8.83
N GLY A 73 -9.63 -1.35 -7.97
CA GLY A 73 -9.38 -1.32 -6.53
C GLY A 73 -10.55 -0.73 -5.73
N PRO A 74 -10.33 -0.28 -4.49
CA PRO A 74 -9.05 -0.38 -3.80
C PRO A 74 -8.69 -1.81 -3.40
N ILE A 75 -7.40 -2.12 -3.36
CA ILE A 75 -6.81 -3.28 -2.71
C ILE A 75 -5.85 -2.81 -1.62
N THR A 76 -5.48 -3.67 -0.66
CA THR A 76 -4.52 -3.28 0.37
C THR A 76 -3.11 -3.18 -0.20
N GLN A 77 -2.27 -2.34 0.41
CA GLN A 77 -0.84 -2.28 0.06
C GLN A 77 -0.18 -3.66 0.20
N LYS A 78 -0.50 -4.38 1.27
CA LYS A 78 -0.05 -5.75 1.49
C LYS A 78 -0.36 -6.65 0.29
N GLN A 79 -1.64 -6.68 -0.15
CA GLN A 79 -2.05 -7.47 -1.31
C GLN A 79 -1.25 -7.09 -2.56
N PHE A 80 -1.12 -5.79 -2.84
CA PHE A 80 -0.37 -5.30 -3.97
C PHE A 80 1.11 -5.74 -3.93
N LEU A 81 1.77 -5.52 -2.81
CA LEU A 81 3.19 -5.84 -2.65
C LEU A 81 3.47 -7.35 -2.75
N PHE A 82 2.62 -8.18 -2.14
CA PHE A 82 2.76 -9.64 -2.24
C PHE A 82 2.55 -10.12 -3.68
N PHE A 83 1.58 -9.54 -4.37
CA PHE A 83 1.33 -9.89 -5.76
C PHE A 83 2.53 -9.58 -6.67
N TYR A 84 3.20 -8.44 -6.42
CA TYR A 84 4.36 -8.02 -7.20
C TYR A 84 5.71 -8.48 -6.62
N GLY A 85 5.71 -9.54 -5.80
CA GLY A 85 6.91 -10.28 -5.45
C GLY A 85 7.77 -9.65 -4.34
N ILE A 86 7.14 -9.03 -3.34
CA ILE A 86 7.90 -8.50 -2.21
C ILE A 86 8.63 -9.61 -1.43
N ASN A 87 8.08 -10.85 -1.40
CA ASN A 87 8.71 -11.99 -0.77
C ASN A 87 10.00 -12.39 -1.46
N GLU A 88 9.96 -12.52 -2.78
CA GLU A 88 11.11 -12.86 -3.61
C GLU A 88 12.18 -11.77 -3.50
N ARG A 89 11.74 -10.50 -3.45
CA ARG A 89 12.67 -9.38 -3.28
C ARG A 89 13.38 -9.43 -1.93
N ILE A 90 12.66 -9.63 -0.83
CA ILE A 90 13.30 -9.68 0.51
C ILE A 90 14.20 -10.89 0.63
N TYR A 91 13.80 -12.05 0.11
CA TYR A 91 14.63 -13.25 0.06
C TYR A 91 15.95 -12.99 -0.67
N ASN A 92 15.90 -12.47 -1.89
CA ASN A 92 17.09 -12.16 -2.68
C ASN A 92 18.00 -11.11 -2.02
N LEU A 93 17.44 -10.13 -1.31
CA LEU A 93 18.21 -9.15 -0.55
C LEU A 93 18.85 -9.77 0.70
N SER A 94 18.16 -10.71 1.35
CA SER A 94 18.68 -11.42 2.53
C SER A 94 19.90 -12.27 2.18
N LEU A 95 19.89 -12.96 1.04
CA LEU A 95 21.05 -13.76 0.57
C LEU A 95 22.31 -12.91 0.34
N LYS A 96 22.14 -11.65 -0.05
CA LYS A 96 23.24 -10.71 -0.32
C LYS A 96 23.75 -10.00 0.95
N THR A 97 23.03 -10.16 2.06
CA THR A 97 23.30 -9.40 3.29
C THR A 97 24.05 -10.27 4.31
N LYS A 98 25.32 -9.94 4.56
CA LYS A 98 26.17 -10.64 5.55
C LYS A 98 26.10 -10.01 6.96
N SER A 99 25.56 -8.81 7.10
CA SER A 99 25.49 -8.08 8.37
C SER A 99 24.17 -8.32 9.09
N LYS A 100 24.23 -8.77 10.35
CA LYS A 100 23.06 -8.95 11.22
C LYS A 100 22.22 -7.66 11.30
N LYS A 101 22.83 -6.51 11.54
CA LYS A 101 22.13 -5.21 11.60
C LYS A 101 21.39 -4.86 10.30
N LYS A 102 22.01 -5.13 9.15
CA LYS A 102 21.35 -4.90 7.85
C LYS A 102 20.16 -5.86 7.64
N MET A 103 20.28 -7.10 8.10
CA MET A 103 19.19 -8.08 8.04
C MET A 103 18.01 -7.67 8.93
N GLU A 104 18.26 -7.24 10.16
CA GLU A 104 17.23 -6.73 11.07
C GLU A 104 16.50 -5.51 10.49
N ASN A 105 17.25 -4.57 9.89
CA ASN A 105 16.65 -3.41 9.21
C ASN A 105 15.80 -3.84 8.02
N LEU A 106 16.28 -4.74 7.17
CA LEU A 106 15.55 -5.25 6.01
C LEU A 106 14.22 -5.88 6.44
N TYR A 107 14.27 -6.70 7.49
CA TYR A 107 13.09 -7.34 8.05
C TYR A 107 12.10 -6.34 8.66
N SER A 108 12.59 -5.36 9.42
CA SER A 108 11.78 -4.30 10.00
C SER A 108 11.05 -3.48 8.91
N GLN A 109 11.73 -3.16 7.81
CA GLN A 109 11.13 -2.47 6.67
C GLN A 109 10.06 -3.33 6.00
N PHE A 110 10.33 -4.61 5.75
CA PHE A 110 9.36 -5.53 5.19
C PHE A 110 8.11 -5.63 6.06
N LYS A 111 8.29 -5.85 7.37
CA LYS A 111 7.21 -5.92 8.35
C LYS A 111 6.39 -4.63 8.33
N ARG A 112 7.02 -3.47 8.39
CA ARG A 112 6.34 -2.18 8.35
C ARG A 112 5.44 -2.02 7.13
N LEU A 113 5.90 -2.45 5.94
CA LEU A 113 5.16 -2.30 4.68
C LEU A 113 4.00 -3.29 4.54
N THR A 114 4.11 -4.48 5.17
CA THR A 114 3.19 -5.60 4.93
C THR A 114 2.33 -5.99 6.14
N ASP A 115 2.64 -5.50 7.34
CA ASP A 115 1.89 -5.82 8.56
C ASP A 115 0.44 -5.32 8.43
N PRO A 116 -0.58 -6.19 8.65
CA PRO A 116 -1.99 -5.81 8.64
C PRO A 116 -2.33 -4.73 9.67
N ASN A 117 -1.67 -4.76 10.83
CA ASN A 117 -1.85 -3.78 11.90
C ASN A 117 -1.05 -2.49 11.66
N GLY A 118 -0.25 -2.45 10.60
CA GLY A 118 0.57 -1.32 10.18
C GLY A 118 0.16 -0.78 8.81
N MET A 119 1.16 -0.48 7.99
CA MET A 119 0.92 0.09 6.66
C MET A 119 0.26 -0.89 5.68
N GLY A 120 0.41 -2.20 5.92
CA GLY A 120 -0.05 -3.24 4.99
C GLY A 120 -1.54 -3.16 4.68
N ASP A 121 -2.39 -3.01 5.70
CA ASP A 121 -3.84 -2.88 5.54
C ASP A 121 -4.33 -1.44 5.68
N LEU A 122 -3.57 -0.54 6.32
CA LEU A 122 -3.93 0.87 6.43
C LEU A 122 -3.89 1.55 5.05
N PHE A 123 -2.83 1.32 4.29
CA PHE A 123 -2.68 1.87 2.95
C PHE A 123 -3.45 1.03 1.92
N LYS A 124 -4.04 1.74 0.97
CA LYS A 124 -4.76 1.16 -0.16
C LYS A 124 -4.10 1.58 -1.47
N CYS A 125 -4.24 0.71 -2.44
CA CYS A 125 -3.78 0.93 -3.79
C CYS A 125 -4.97 0.98 -4.74
N ILE A 126 -5.02 1.99 -5.61
CA ILE A 126 -5.99 2.14 -6.69
C ILE A 126 -5.28 2.41 -8.00
N PHE A 127 -5.85 1.93 -9.08
CA PHE A 127 -5.36 2.18 -10.43
C PHE A 127 -6.45 2.79 -11.28
N ILE A 128 -6.13 3.87 -12.01
CA ILE A 128 -7.06 4.59 -12.85
C ILE A 128 -6.43 4.82 -14.21
N SER A 129 -7.15 4.45 -15.29
CA SER A 129 -6.63 4.54 -16.66
C SER A 129 -7.71 4.94 -17.66
N ARG A 130 -7.30 5.46 -18.81
CA ARG A 130 -8.20 5.74 -19.94
C ARG A 130 -8.64 4.46 -20.64
N ASN A 131 -7.71 3.56 -20.90
CA ASN A 131 -7.92 2.31 -21.62
C ASN A 131 -8.26 1.17 -20.63
N ARG A 132 -8.78 0.05 -21.17
CA ARG A 132 -9.00 -1.19 -20.42
C ARG A 132 -7.67 -1.90 -20.10
N LEU A 133 -6.69 -1.16 -19.60
CA LEU A 133 -5.49 -1.76 -19.04
C LEU A 133 -5.91 -2.62 -17.85
N GLU A 134 -5.51 -3.88 -17.87
CA GLU A 134 -5.70 -4.79 -16.76
C GLU A 134 -4.39 -4.90 -15.99
N LEU A 135 -4.44 -4.53 -14.74
CA LEU A 135 -3.37 -4.86 -13.81
C LEU A 135 -3.77 -6.13 -13.07
N PRO A 136 -2.98 -7.23 -13.21
CA PRO A 136 -3.35 -8.51 -12.63
C PRO A 136 -3.67 -8.46 -11.14
N ALA A 137 -2.97 -7.63 -10.36
CA ALA A 137 -3.24 -7.46 -8.93
C ALA A 137 -4.67 -6.99 -8.60
N PHE A 138 -5.38 -6.39 -9.57
CA PHE A 138 -6.75 -5.90 -9.44
C PHE A 138 -7.78 -6.80 -10.15
N SER A 139 -7.36 -7.92 -10.72
CA SER A 139 -8.24 -8.84 -11.44
C SER A 139 -9.18 -9.55 -10.47
N LYS A 140 -10.49 -9.57 -10.82
CA LYS A 140 -11.50 -10.32 -10.04
C LYS A 140 -11.27 -11.83 -10.07
N ASN A 141 -10.60 -12.35 -11.10
CA ASN A 141 -10.31 -13.77 -11.25
C ASN A 141 -9.14 -14.23 -10.39
N TYR A 142 -8.38 -13.30 -9.83
CA TYR A 142 -7.38 -13.62 -8.83
C TYR A 142 -8.11 -13.83 -7.50
N LYS A 143 -8.56 -15.05 -7.28
CA LYS A 143 -8.99 -15.48 -5.95
C LYS A 143 -7.76 -15.39 -5.05
N TRP A 144 -7.69 -14.32 -4.29
CA TRP A 144 -6.84 -14.24 -3.10
C TRP A 144 -7.35 -15.31 -2.13
N THR A 145 -7.11 -16.58 -2.47
CA THR A 145 -7.39 -17.65 -1.54
C THR A 145 -6.43 -17.43 -0.38
N TYR A 146 -7.00 -17.18 0.78
CA TYR A 146 -6.32 -17.04 2.07
C TYR A 146 -5.21 -18.10 2.25
N ASN A 147 -5.39 -19.27 1.64
CA ASN A 147 -4.45 -20.38 1.60
C ASN A 147 -3.18 -20.11 0.75
N ILE A 148 -3.27 -19.40 -0.38
CA ILE A 148 -2.08 -19.07 -1.19
C ILE A 148 -1.24 -18.04 -0.43
N ILE A 149 -1.85 -17.01 0.14
CA ILE A 149 -1.14 -16.00 0.93
C ILE A 149 -0.51 -16.64 2.18
N ASN A 150 -1.23 -17.49 2.91
CA ASN A 150 -0.70 -18.15 4.09
C ASN A 150 0.36 -19.20 3.75
N ASN A 151 0.22 -19.99 2.68
CA ASN A 151 1.23 -20.95 2.28
C ASN A 151 2.51 -20.27 1.79
N PHE A 152 2.40 -19.17 1.02
CA PHE A 152 3.58 -18.36 0.65
C PHE A 152 4.20 -17.66 1.85
N ILE A 153 3.38 -17.09 2.74
CA ILE A 153 3.89 -16.45 3.97
C ILE A 153 4.57 -17.49 4.85
N THR A 154 3.97 -18.64 5.11
CA THR A 154 4.55 -19.66 6.00
C THR A 154 5.76 -20.36 5.41
N ALA A 155 5.80 -20.64 4.10
CA ALA A 155 6.97 -21.23 3.43
C ALA A 155 8.14 -20.24 3.41
N SER A 156 7.92 -19.02 2.95
CA SER A 156 8.94 -17.94 2.93
C SER A 156 9.42 -17.59 4.36
N TRP A 157 8.52 -17.61 5.35
CA TRP A 157 8.88 -17.42 6.77
C TRP A 157 9.77 -18.51 7.33
N ARG A 158 9.50 -19.76 7.00
CA ARG A 158 10.36 -20.87 7.43
C ARG A 158 11.76 -20.76 6.85
N GLU A 159 11.88 -20.37 5.58
CA GLU A 159 13.18 -20.18 4.94
C GLU A 159 13.92 -18.96 5.50
N ILE A 160 13.24 -17.83 5.69
CA ILE A 160 13.84 -16.64 6.31
C ILE A 160 14.27 -16.90 7.73
N LEU A 161 13.43 -17.56 8.55
CA LEU A 161 13.78 -17.98 9.91
C LEU A 161 14.94 -18.98 9.94
N HIS A 162 15.03 -19.87 8.96
CA HIS A 162 16.15 -20.81 8.83
C HIS A 162 17.48 -20.08 8.54
N ILE A 163 17.44 -19.07 7.67
CA ILE A 163 18.60 -18.21 7.37
C ILE A 163 19.00 -17.40 8.61
N ILE A 164 18.03 -16.81 9.31
CA ILE A 164 18.29 -16.04 10.55
C ILE A 164 18.92 -16.95 11.62
N LYS A 165 18.42 -18.18 11.81
CA LYS A 165 18.98 -19.16 12.75
C LYS A 165 20.40 -19.63 12.41
N LYS A 166 20.82 -19.54 11.13
CA LYS A 166 22.20 -19.87 10.73
C LYS A 166 23.20 -18.73 10.91
N ILE A 167 22.69 -17.50 11.14
CA ILE A 167 23.52 -16.29 11.29
C ILE A 167 23.67 -15.90 12.78
N ILE A 168 22.78 -16.44 13.63
CA ILE A 168 22.87 -16.34 15.11
C ILE A 168 23.66 -17.51 15.66
#